data_8ccd48e8a5b8b21fb0eacf1b1b0844bf
#
_entry.id   8ccd48e8a5b8b21fb0eacf1b1b0844bf
#
_cell.length_a   1.000
_cell.length_b   1.000
_cell.length_c   1.000
_cell.angle_alpha   90.00
_cell.angle_beta   90.00
_cell.angle_gamma   90.00
#
_symmetry.space_group_name_H-M   'P 1'
#
loop_
_entity.id
_entity.type
_entity.pdbx_description
1 polymer ?
#
loop_
_entity_poly.entity_id
_entity_poly.type
_entity_poly.pdbx_seq_one_letter_code
_entity_poly.pdbx_strand_id
1 'polypeptide(L)'
;LSGDIGYSHIETFQDETATRPERLYSLEWRINADWQINKYLGAFVSGGYGQTRWYNHHRRFSSKPIVEAGLTFDLRPLRNDVSGLEALARRKGMTDRQFEAMFGIYKGSERDSLYAYNLPSFMRKRPWRAVAEDVGINLFVHYFDRFVLNADYAQTNLSTMADNFRNGFVWDNDQFSTNQFAHPYHGNLYFNTARNNGLNFWASIPYALGGSLMWEFWGENEPPAINDVISTTCGGMAIGEMFYRT
;
A
#
# COMPACT_ATOMS: atom_id res chain seq x y z
N LEU A 1 11.35 -22.15 10.33
CA LEU A 1 10.19 -22.52 11.16
C LEU A 1 10.00 -21.42 12.18
N SER A 2 8.83 -20.81 12.21
CA SER A 2 8.41 -19.85 13.22
C SER A 2 7.10 -20.29 13.86
N GLY A 3 6.80 -19.75 15.01
CA GLY A 3 5.51 -19.98 15.68
C GLY A 3 4.99 -18.68 16.23
N ASP A 4 3.69 -18.44 16.04
CA ASP A 4 3.02 -17.23 16.50
C ASP A 4 1.90 -17.59 17.46
N ILE A 5 1.73 -16.77 18.48
CA ILE A 5 0.58 -16.81 19.38
C ILE A 5 -0.10 -15.45 19.31
N GLY A 6 -1.33 -15.44 18.84
CA GLY A 6 -2.17 -14.23 18.75
C GLY A 6 -3.27 -14.25 19.79
N TYR A 7 -3.45 -13.13 20.46
CA TYR A 7 -4.60 -12.89 21.30
C TYR A 7 -5.32 -11.64 20.79
N SER A 8 -6.63 -11.74 20.62
CA SER A 8 -7.47 -10.60 20.29
C SER A 8 -8.67 -10.49 21.20
N HIS A 9 -9.05 -9.26 21.47
CA HIS A 9 -10.24 -8.91 22.22
C HIS A 9 -11.03 -7.88 21.43
N ILE A 10 -12.29 -8.15 21.14
CA ILE A 10 -13.18 -7.25 20.40
C ILE A 10 -14.43 -7.03 21.24
N GLU A 11 -14.81 -5.79 21.42
CA GLU A 11 -16.10 -5.40 21.99
C GLU A 11 -16.99 -4.89 20.86
N THR A 12 -18.17 -5.47 20.72
CA THR A 12 -19.15 -5.07 19.74
C THR A 12 -20.51 -4.85 20.42
N PHE A 13 -21.27 -3.89 19.92
CA PHE A 13 -22.68 -3.71 20.28
C PHE A 13 -23.52 -4.32 19.16
N GLN A 14 -24.37 -5.29 19.47
CA GLN A 14 -25.23 -5.94 18.49
C GLN A 14 -26.38 -5.06 18.00
N ASP A 15 -26.78 -4.05 18.80
CA ASP A 15 -27.91 -3.18 18.54
C ASP A 15 -27.68 -1.84 19.26
N GLU A 16 -28.22 -0.74 18.69
CA GLU A 16 -28.19 0.59 19.33
C GLU A 16 -28.90 0.63 20.68
N THR A 17 -29.75 -0.36 20.95
CA THR A 17 -30.47 -0.51 22.22
C THR A 17 -29.72 -1.38 23.25
N ALA A 18 -28.61 -2.00 22.84
CA ALA A 18 -27.86 -2.87 23.73
C ALA A 18 -27.11 -2.05 24.78
N THR A 19 -27.44 -2.28 26.04
CA THR A 19 -26.83 -1.59 27.19
C THR A 19 -25.48 -2.15 27.59
N ARG A 20 -25.05 -3.27 27.00
CA ARG A 20 -23.76 -3.93 27.31
C ARG A 20 -23.11 -4.43 26.02
N PRO A 21 -21.78 -4.20 25.87
CA PRO A 21 -21.06 -4.72 24.73
C PRO A 21 -20.94 -6.24 24.80
N GLU A 22 -21.05 -6.90 23.68
CA GLU A 22 -20.60 -8.29 23.54
C GLU A 22 -19.08 -8.33 23.49
N ARG A 23 -18.49 -9.25 24.24
CA ARG A 23 -17.05 -9.43 24.32
C ARG A 23 -16.66 -10.73 23.62
N LEU A 24 -15.81 -10.61 22.62
CA LEU A 24 -15.23 -11.72 21.90
C LEU A 24 -13.74 -11.82 22.27
N TYR A 25 -13.35 -12.97 22.77
CA TYR A 25 -11.95 -13.31 23.01
C TYR A 25 -11.51 -14.36 22.00
N SER A 26 -10.40 -14.14 21.36
CA SER A 26 -9.77 -15.10 20.47
C SER A 26 -8.35 -15.41 20.92
N LEU A 27 -8.04 -16.68 21.01
CA LEU A 27 -6.68 -17.17 21.21
C LEU A 27 -6.33 -18.06 20.03
N GLU A 28 -5.29 -17.71 19.32
CA GLU A 28 -4.80 -18.47 18.19
C GLU A 28 -3.33 -18.83 18.39
N TRP A 29 -2.96 -20.02 17.99
CA TRP A 29 -1.56 -20.38 17.84
C TRP A 29 -1.34 -21.00 16.47
N ARG A 30 -0.19 -20.70 15.87
CA ARG A 30 0.18 -21.16 14.53
C ARG A 30 1.63 -21.58 14.51
N ILE A 31 1.92 -22.56 13.69
CA ILE A 31 3.26 -22.95 13.30
C ILE A 31 3.38 -22.67 11.81
N ASN A 32 4.38 -21.88 11.46
CA ASN A 32 4.62 -21.46 10.09
C ASN A 32 5.90 -22.13 9.57
N ALA A 33 5.83 -22.64 8.36
CA ALA A 33 6.99 -23.07 7.61
C ALA A 33 7.12 -22.21 6.36
N ASP A 34 8.23 -21.50 6.25
CA ASP A 34 8.51 -20.57 5.18
C ASP A 34 9.65 -21.11 4.33
N TRP A 35 9.50 -21.06 3.02
CA TRP A 35 10.51 -21.45 2.05
C TRP A 35 10.83 -20.26 1.15
N GLN A 36 12.07 -19.85 1.13
CA GLN A 36 12.56 -18.91 0.15
C GLN A 36 12.95 -19.63 -1.13
N ILE A 37 12.18 -19.45 -2.19
CA ILE A 37 12.42 -20.08 -3.50
C ILE A 37 13.53 -19.34 -4.25
N ASN A 38 13.48 -18.02 -4.21
CA ASN A 38 14.54 -17.14 -4.72
C ASN A 38 14.46 -15.77 -4.00
N LYS A 39 15.30 -14.82 -4.37
CA LYS A 39 15.36 -13.50 -3.71
C LYS A 39 14.08 -12.67 -3.79
N TYR A 40 13.13 -13.04 -4.63
CA TYR A 40 11.87 -12.31 -4.82
C TYR A 40 10.64 -13.11 -4.42
N LEU A 41 10.74 -14.42 -4.41
CA LEU A 41 9.61 -15.31 -4.23
C LEU A 41 9.86 -16.28 -3.08
N GLY A 42 8.91 -16.35 -2.19
CA GLY A 42 8.81 -17.38 -1.16
C GLY A 42 7.45 -18.07 -1.19
N ALA A 43 7.36 -19.15 -0.46
CA ALA A 43 6.11 -19.82 -0.19
C ALA A 43 6.01 -20.10 1.31
N PHE A 44 4.81 -20.14 1.83
CA PHE A 44 4.57 -20.51 3.22
C PHE A 44 3.42 -21.48 3.35
N VAL A 45 3.49 -22.29 4.39
CA VAL A 45 2.37 -23.07 4.91
C VAL A 45 2.28 -22.82 6.41
N SER A 46 1.09 -22.55 6.88
CA SER A 46 0.79 -22.30 8.27
C SER A 46 -0.29 -23.26 8.74
N GLY A 47 -0.08 -23.87 9.88
CA GLY A 47 -1.07 -24.72 10.53
C GLY A 47 -1.19 -24.38 12.00
N GLY A 48 -2.41 -24.34 12.50
CA GLY A 48 -2.66 -24.00 13.89
C GLY A 48 -4.08 -24.25 14.33
N TYR A 49 -4.41 -23.67 15.46
CA TYR A 49 -5.71 -23.82 16.06
C TYR A 49 -6.16 -22.53 16.70
N GLY A 50 -7.37 -22.11 16.36
CA GLY A 50 -7.99 -20.92 16.93
C GLY A 50 -9.15 -21.28 17.85
N GLN A 51 -9.19 -20.67 19.01
CA GLN A 51 -10.30 -20.74 19.96
C GLN A 51 -10.93 -19.38 20.10
N THR A 52 -12.24 -19.31 19.86
CA THR A 52 -13.01 -18.08 20.01
C THR A 52 -14.05 -18.29 21.10
N ARG A 53 -14.11 -17.38 22.04
CA ARG A 53 -15.05 -17.40 23.15
C ARG A 53 -15.88 -16.15 23.18
N TRP A 54 -17.20 -16.31 23.06
CA TRP A 54 -18.17 -15.24 23.23
C TRP A 54 -18.58 -15.11 24.70
N TYR A 55 -18.50 -13.92 25.21
CA TYR A 55 -18.96 -13.56 26.56
C TYR A 55 -20.16 -12.66 26.41
N ASN A 56 -21.35 -13.26 26.42
CA ASN A 56 -22.64 -12.73 26.88
C ASN A 56 -23.73 -13.73 26.59
N HIS A 57 -24.57 -13.98 27.56
CA HIS A 57 -25.79 -14.80 27.60
C HIS A 57 -25.67 -16.28 27.17
N HIS A 58 -24.82 -16.64 26.25
CA HIS A 58 -24.56 -18.03 25.88
C HIS A 58 -23.06 -18.23 25.66
N ARG A 59 -22.46 -19.05 26.51
CA ARG A 59 -21.03 -19.46 26.39
C ARG A 59 -20.88 -20.32 25.13
N ARG A 60 -20.67 -19.70 23.97
CA ARG A 60 -20.32 -20.42 22.76
C ARG A 60 -18.81 -20.52 22.64
N PHE A 61 -18.31 -21.72 22.68
CA PHE A 61 -16.95 -22.05 22.28
C PHE A 61 -16.96 -22.39 20.81
N SER A 62 -16.17 -21.72 20.02
CA SER A 62 -15.83 -22.18 18.68
C SER A 62 -14.35 -22.44 18.62
N SER A 63 -13.97 -23.66 18.28
CA SER A 63 -12.57 -23.98 18.03
C SER A 63 -12.47 -24.58 16.64
N LYS A 64 -11.52 -24.04 15.85
CA LYS A 64 -11.34 -24.44 14.45
C LYS A 64 -9.86 -24.61 14.15
N PRO A 65 -9.50 -25.64 13.37
CA PRO A 65 -8.18 -25.71 12.79
C PRO A 65 -8.01 -24.56 11.81
N ILE A 66 -6.82 -24.00 11.78
CA ILE A 66 -6.41 -22.96 10.84
C ILE A 66 -5.36 -23.60 9.94
N VAL A 67 -5.59 -23.55 8.64
CA VAL A 67 -4.61 -23.98 7.64
C VAL A 67 -4.56 -22.91 6.57
N GLU A 68 -3.38 -22.37 6.37
CA GLU A 68 -3.12 -21.33 5.36
C GLU A 68 -1.91 -21.75 4.54
N ALA A 69 -1.94 -21.42 3.26
CA ALA A 69 -0.80 -21.57 2.39
C ALA A 69 -0.80 -20.42 1.40
N GLY A 70 0.36 -19.93 1.05
CA GLY A 70 0.45 -18.81 0.13
C GLY A 70 1.84 -18.61 -0.44
N LEU A 71 1.91 -17.62 -1.30
CA LEU A 71 3.16 -17.12 -1.87
C LEU A 71 3.47 -15.75 -1.28
N THR A 72 4.73 -15.53 -0.97
CA THR A 72 5.24 -14.24 -0.54
C THR A 72 6.10 -13.65 -1.65
N PHE A 73 5.82 -12.40 -2.00
CA PHE A 73 6.62 -11.66 -2.96
C PHE A 73 7.41 -10.59 -2.22
N ASP A 74 8.74 -10.73 -2.25
CA ASP A 74 9.63 -9.76 -1.64
C ASP A 74 10.15 -8.79 -2.69
N LEU A 75 9.63 -7.57 -2.66
CA LEU A 75 10.03 -6.48 -3.54
C LEU A 75 11.24 -5.70 -3.02
N ARG A 76 11.73 -6.00 -1.82
CA ARG A 76 12.91 -5.31 -1.24
C ARG A 76 14.16 -5.39 -2.12
N PRO A 77 14.48 -6.53 -2.78
CA PRO A 77 15.60 -6.56 -3.72
C PRO A 77 15.44 -5.62 -4.91
N LEU A 78 14.21 -5.31 -5.29
CA LEU A 78 13.91 -4.31 -6.33
C LEU A 78 13.95 -2.88 -5.80
N ARG A 79 13.60 -2.71 -4.51
CA ARG A 79 13.57 -1.40 -3.83
C ARG A 79 14.94 -1.00 -3.28
N ASN A 80 15.65 -1.94 -2.68
CA ASN A 80 16.95 -1.73 -2.04
C ASN A 80 18.05 -2.42 -2.83
N ASP A 81 18.55 -1.75 -3.85
CA ASP A 81 19.83 -2.11 -4.45
C ASP A 81 20.96 -1.71 -3.47
N VAL A 82 21.20 -2.59 -2.49
CA VAL A 82 22.19 -2.36 -1.44
C VAL A 82 23.56 -2.12 -2.03
N SER A 83 23.92 -2.81 -3.12
CA SER A 83 25.19 -2.63 -3.81
C SER A 83 25.32 -1.23 -4.43
N GLY A 84 24.22 -0.70 -4.98
CA GLY A 84 24.16 0.66 -5.51
C GLY A 84 24.24 1.71 -4.41
N LEU A 85 23.60 1.46 -3.26
CA LEU A 85 23.66 2.32 -2.08
C LEU A 85 25.06 2.33 -1.45
N GLU A 86 25.69 1.18 -1.32
CA GLU A 86 27.07 1.07 -0.84
C GLU A 86 28.04 1.80 -1.76
N ALA A 87 27.93 1.63 -3.07
CA ALA A 87 28.77 2.33 -4.03
C ALA A 87 28.58 3.86 -3.94
N LEU A 88 27.33 4.32 -3.72
CA LEU A 88 27.03 5.74 -3.54
C LEU A 88 27.62 6.26 -2.22
N ALA A 89 27.49 5.51 -1.13
CA ALA A 89 28.00 5.89 0.18
C ALA A 89 29.55 5.98 0.17
N ARG A 90 30.21 5.03 -0.46
CA ARG A 90 31.67 5.06 -0.65
C ARG A 90 32.12 6.27 -1.48
N ARG A 91 31.41 6.61 -2.55
CA ARG A 91 31.66 7.84 -3.33
C ARG A 91 31.49 9.12 -2.52
N LYS A 92 30.65 9.11 -1.50
CA LYS A 92 30.44 10.20 -0.55
C LYS A 92 31.42 10.20 0.62
N GLY A 93 32.37 9.26 0.65
CA GLY A 93 33.37 9.15 1.72
C GLY A 93 32.79 8.65 3.06
N MET A 94 31.64 7.98 3.02
CA MET A 94 31.05 7.42 4.23
C MET A 94 31.79 6.18 4.68
N THR A 95 32.02 6.07 5.98
CA THR A 95 32.49 4.84 6.60
C THR A 95 31.40 3.79 6.66
N ASP A 96 31.76 2.49 6.75
CA ASP A 96 30.78 1.40 6.87
C ASP A 96 29.86 1.61 8.08
N ARG A 97 30.38 2.12 9.19
CA ARG A 97 29.59 2.44 10.39
C ARG A 97 28.59 3.58 10.15
N GLN A 98 28.94 4.60 9.38
CA GLN A 98 28.03 5.67 8.99
C GLN A 98 26.97 5.16 8.00
N PHE A 99 27.39 4.26 7.09
CA PHE A 99 26.47 3.61 6.17
C PHE A 99 25.45 2.75 6.92
N GLU A 100 25.91 1.90 7.82
CA GLU A 100 25.05 1.07 8.67
C GLU A 100 24.11 1.94 9.50
N ALA A 101 24.60 2.98 10.17
CA ALA A 101 23.79 3.90 10.95
C ALA A 101 22.73 4.61 10.11
N MET A 102 23.06 4.97 8.88
CA MET A 102 22.19 5.75 8.02
C MET A 102 21.14 4.90 7.28
N PHE A 103 21.49 3.68 6.93
CA PHE A 103 20.63 2.82 6.10
C PHE A 103 19.95 1.71 6.90
N GLY A 104 20.23 1.59 8.20
CA GLY A 104 19.63 0.57 9.05
C GLY A 104 19.93 -0.86 8.59
N ILE A 105 21.00 -1.05 7.82
CA ILE A 105 21.48 -2.34 7.37
C ILE A 105 22.43 -2.86 8.43
N TYR A 106 21.87 -3.19 9.59
CA TYR A 106 22.66 -3.76 10.68
C TYR A 106 22.74 -5.26 10.56
N LYS A 107 23.93 -5.75 10.76
CA LYS A 107 24.16 -7.14 11.20
C LYS A 107 23.87 -7.32 12.70
N GLY A 108 23.19 -6.39 13.34
CA GLY A 108 22.91 -6.38 14.78
C GLY A 108 21.81 -5.40 15.16
N SER A 109 21.24 -5.59 16.23
CA SER A 109 19.90 -5.52 16.78
C SER A 109 19.23 -4.16 17.08
N GLU A 110 19.58 -3.00 16.59
CA GLU A 110 18.73 -1.83 16.82
C GLU A 110 18.70 -0.89 15.62
N ARG A 111 17.49 -0.77 15.04
CA ARG A 111 17.15 0.25 14.06
C ARG A 111 17.08 1.60 14.74
N ASP A 112 18.01 2.47 14.48
CA ASP A 112 17.82 3.88 14.74
C ASP A 112 16.93 4.46 13.63
N SER A 113 15.62 4.46 13.87
CA SER A 113 14.61 4.93 12.93
C SER A 113 14.76 6.41 12.57
N LEU A 114 15.43 7.21 13.42
CA LEU A 114 15.65 8.65 13.20
C LEU A 114 16.53 8.91 11.97
N TYR A 115 17.47 8.05 11.68
CA TYR A 115 18.32 8.20 10.49
C TYR A 115 17.65 7.79 9.19
N ALA A 116 16.67 6.90 9.24
CA ALA A 116 15.90 6.48 8.07
C ALA A 116 15.13 7.64 7.42
N TYR A 117 14.76 8.67 8.17
CA TYR A 117 14.01 9.82 7.68
C TYR A 117 14.85 10.81 6.85
N ASN A 118 16.16 10.79 6.99
CA ASN A 118 17.06 11.70 6.27
C ASN A 118 17.66 11.10 4.99
N LEU A 119 17.19 9.94 4.59
CA LEU A 119 17.74 9.13 3.50
C LEU A 119 17.43 9.56 2.05
N PRO A 120 16.45 10.43 1.74
CA PRO A 120 16.09 10.69 0.34
C PRO A 120 17.24 11.18 -0.53
N SER A 121 18.25 11.84 0.06
CA SER A 121 19.41 12.35 -0.68
C SER A 121 20.46 11.29 -1.01
N PHE A 122 20.43 10.14 -0.33
CA PHE A 122 21.40 9.06 -0.49
C PHE A 122 20.83 7.85 -1.25
N MET A 123 19.52 7.72 -1.31
CA MET A 123 18.89 6.66 -2.10
C MET A 123 19.09 6.89 -3.59
N ARG A 124 19.39 5.81 -4.32
CA ARG A 124 19.43 5.87 -5.78
C ARG A 124 18.02 6.18 -6.31
N LYS A 125 17.86 7.34 -6.92
CA LYS A 125 16.62 7.75 -7.57
C LYS A 125 16.32 6.87 -8.78
N ARG A 126 15.11 6.34 -8.85
CA ARG A 126 14.64 5.48 -9.94
C ARG A 126 13.34 6.03 -10.56
N PRO A 127 13.40 7.22 -11.21
CA PRO A 127 12.21 7.92 -11.67
C PRO A 127 11.41 7.10 -12.69
N TRP A 128 12.07 6.42 -13.63
CA TRP A 128 11.39 5.62 -14.64
C TRP A 128 10.69 4.38 -14.06
N ARG A 129 11.22 3.84 -12.99
CA ARG A 129 10.56 2.76 -12.27
C ARG A 129 9.30 3.26 -11.56
N ALA A 130 9.34 4.44 -10.95
CA ALA A 130 8.17 5.06 -10.36
C ALA A 130 7.07 5.29 -11.41
N VAL A 131 7.42 5.78 -12.61
CA VAL A 131 6.48 5.90 -13.73
C VAL A 131 5.87 4.54 -14.12
N ALA A 132 6.70 3.50 -14.22
CA ALA A 132 6.19 2.17 -14.56
C ALA A 132 5.27 1.59 -13.49
N GLU A 133 5.54 1.87 -12.22
CA GLU A 133 4.69 1.49 -11.10
C GLU A 133 3.36 2.26 -11.13
N ASP A 134 3.35 3.57 -11.42
CA ASP A 134 2.14 4.36 -11.60
C ASP A 134 1.26 3.83 -12.73
N VAL A 135 1.87 3.59 -13.89
CA VAL A 135 1.17 2.97 -15.03
C VAL A 135 0.60 1.60 -14.64
N GLY A 136 1.40 0.79 -13.93
CA GLY A 136 0.99 -0.53 -13.45
C GLY A 136 -0.20 -0.47 -12.50
N ILE A 137 -0.24 0.49 -11.58
CA ILE A 137 -1.37 0.71 -10.68
C ILE A 137 -2.63 1.07 -11.47
N ASN A 138 -2.53 2.05 -12.39
CA ASN A 138 -3.66 2.44 -13.22
C ASN A 138 -4.21 1.27 -14.04
N LEU A 139 -3.34 0.52 -14.69
CA LEU A 139 -3.75 -0.66 -15.44
C LEU A 139 -4.41 -1.70 -14.56
N PHE A 140 -3.83 -2.00 -13.40
CA PHE A 140 -4.37 -2.98 -12.48
C PHE A 140 -5.77 -2.58 -11.99
N VAL A 141 -5.94 -1.35 -11.52
CA VAL A 141 -7.23 -0.85 -11.02
C VAL A 141 -8.26 -0.83 -12.15
N HIS A 142 -7.90 -0.28 -13.33
CA HIS A 142 -8.78 -0.25 -14.47
C HIS A 142 -9.25 -1.66 -14.92
N TYR A 143 -8.34 -2.64 -15.00
CA TYR A 143 -8.71 -4.01 -15.33
C TYR A 143 -9.57 -4.65 -14.25
N PHE A 144 -9.28 -4.39 -12.98
CA PHE A 144 -10.08 -4.89 -11.87
C PHE A 144 -11.50 -4.32 -11.91
N ASP A 145 -11.64 -3.00 -12.08
CA ASP A 145 -12.93 -2.33 -12.16
C ASP A 145 -13.74 -2.79 -13.37
N ARG A 146 -13.07 -2.92 -14.51
CA ARG A 146 -13.71 -3.33 -15.75
C ARG A 146 -14.16 -4.78 -15.76
N PHE A 147 -13.33 -5.71 -15.33
CA PHE A 147 -13.57 -7.15 -15.52
C PHE A 147 -14.02 -7.89 -14.26
N VAL A 148 -13.71 -7.35 -13.08
CA VAL A 148 -14.10 -7.98 -11.82
C VAL A 148 -15.33 -7.30 -11.24
N LEU A 149 -15.32 -5.97 -11.17
CA LEU A 149 -16.45 -5.20 -10.66
C LEU A 149 -17.50 -4.89 -11.73
N ASN A 150 -17.17 -5.03 -13.02
CA ASN A 150 -18.00 -4.65 -14.16
C ASN A 150 -18.55 -3.21 -14.03
N ALA A 151 -17.69 -2.30 -13.58
CA ALA A 151 -18.04 -0.92 -13.33
C ALA A 151 -18.30 -0.18 -14.65
N ASP A 152 -19.38 0.58 -14.72
CA ASP A 152 -19.80 1.27 -15.94
C ASP A 152 -18.79 2.33 -16.37
N TYR A 153 -18.21 3.08 -15.43
CA TYR A 153 -17.19 4.09 -15.71
C TYR A 153 -15.91 3.51 -16.32
N ALA A 154 -15.57 2.26 -16.00
CA ALA A 154 -14.38 1.60 -16.50
C ALA A 154 -14.56 0.96 -17.91
N GLN A 155 -15.72 1.11 -18.54
CA GLN A 155 -15.99 0.61 -19.89
C GLN A 155 -15.43 1.56 -20.97
N THR A 156 -14.13 1.80 -20.92
CA THR A 156 -13.43 2.73 -21.80
C THR A 156 -13.12 2.10 -23.17
N ASN A 157 -13.02 2.95 -24.17
CA ASN A 157 -12.56 2.63 -25.52
C ASN A 157 -11.86 3.85 -26.15
N LEU A 158 -11.28 3.70 -27.32
CA LEU A 158 -10.54 4.79 -27.99
C LEU A 158 -11.40 6.02 -28.28
N SER A 159 -12.72 5.86 -28.49
CA SER A 159 -13.64 6.97 -28.67
C SER A 159 -13.85 7.75 -27.38
N THR A 160 -14.16 7.06 -26.27
CA THR A 160 -14.35 7.71 -24.98
C THR A 160 -13.08 8.43 -24.52
N MET A 161 -11.91 7.85 -24.70
CA MET A 161 -10.62 8.49 -24.42
C MET A 161 -10.42 9.76 -25.27
N ALA A 162 -10.76 9.71 -26.56
CA ALA A 162 -10.66 10.88 -27.44
C ALA A 162 -11.67 11.98 -27.04
N ASP A 163 -12.83 11.61 -26.59
CA ASP A 163 -13.86 12.55 -26.12
C ASP A 163 -13.45 13.22 -24.80
N ASN A 164 -12.78 12.50 -23.89
CA ASN A 164 -12.22 13.08 -22.69
C ASN A 164 -11.20 14.20 -22.99
N PHE A 165 -10.35 14.00 -24.00
CA PHE A 165 -9.43 15.06 -24.45
C PHE A 165 -10.13 16.24 -25.13
N ARG A 166 -11.27 16.02 -25.80
CA ARG A 166 -12.03 17.07 -26.50
C ARG A 166 -12.89 17.89 -25.56
N ASN A 167 -13.53 17.24 -24.60
CA ASN A 167 -14.48 17.86 -23.69
C ASN A 167 -13.80 18.70 -22.61
N GLY A 168 -12.52 18.38 -22.30
CA GLY A 168 -11.77 19.06 -21.24
C GLY A 168 -12.35 18.80 -19.85
N PHE A 169 -11.86 19.55 -18.87
CA PHE A 169 -12.23 19.34 -17.48
C PHE A 169 -13.62 19.85 -17.15
N VAL A 170 -14.35 19.06 -16.35
CA VAL A 170 -15.61 19.42 -15.73
C VAL A 170 -15.46 19.43 -14.20
N TRP A 171 -16.48 19.92 -13.51
CA TRP A 171 -16.64 19.70 -12.07
C TRP A 171 -17.73 18.66 -11.92
N ASP A 172 -17.40 17.50 -11.40
CA ASP A 172 -18.38 16.45 -11.21
C ASP A 172 -18.99 16.46 -9.79
N ASN A 173 -20.04 15.66 -9.61
CA ASN A 173 -20.79 15.56 -8.37
C ASN A 173 -20.73 14.15 -7.79
N ASP A 174 -19.56 13.55 -7.82
CA ASP A 174 -19.32 12.24 -7.25
C ASP A 174 -19.75 12.14 -5.78
N GLN A 175 -19.98 10.92 -5.33
CA GLN A 175 -20.36 10.67 -3.96
C GLN A 175 -19.25 11.15 -3.02
N PHE A 176 -19.64 11.66 -1.86
CA PHE A 176 -18.71 12.12 -0.82
C PHE A 176 -17.65 11.08 -0.48
N SER A 177 -18.00 9.80 -0.43
CA SER A 177 -17.07 8.70 -0.16
C SER A 177 -15.99 8.57 -1.23
N THR A 178 -16.32 8.76 -2.50
CA THR A 178 -15.39 8.73 -3.62
C THR A 178 -14.40 9.89 -3.50
N ASN A 179 -14.93 11.11 -3.41
CA ASN A 179 -14.11 12.32 -3.36
C ASN A 179 -13.22 12.43 -2.11
N GLN A 180 -13.68 11.96 -0.95
CA GLN A 180 -12.95 12.13 0.32
C GLN A 180 -12.08 10.95 0.70
N PHE A 181 -12.34 9.76 0.17
CA PHE A 181 -11.58 8.56 0.54
C PHE A 181 -10.97 7.86 -0.65
N ALA A 182 -11.74 7.56 -1.72
CA ALA A 182 -11.21 6.79 -2.83
C ALA A 182 -10.12 7.55 -3.60
N HIS A 183 -10.37 8.80 -4.00
CA HIS A 183 -9.39 9.62 -4.72
C HIS A 183 -8.13 9.91 -3.89
N PRO A 184 -8.20 10.37 -2.63
CA PRO A 184 -7.02 10.54 -1.79
C PRO A 184 -6.22 9.27 -1.56
N TYR A 185 -6.90 8.13 -1.40
CA TYR A 185 -6.23 6.86 -1.24
C TYR A 185 -5.51 6.42 -2.52
N HIS A 186 -6.17 6.59 -3.67
CA HIS A 186 -5.56 6.30 -4.96
C HIS A 186 -4.33 7.19 -5.21
N GLY A 187 -4.45 8.48 -4.93
CA GLY A 187 -3.33 9.42 -5.00
C GLY A 187 -2.16 9.07 -4.07
N ASN A 188 -2.44 8.50 -2.90
CA ASN A 188 -1.41 7.97 -2.01
C ASN A 188 -0.60 6.85 -2.67
N LEU A 189 -1.22 5.96 -3.43
CA LEU A 189 -0.50 4.92 -4.16
C LEU A 189 0.48 5.53 -5.15
N TYR A 190 0.03 6.48 -5.97
CA TYR A 190 0.86 7.18 -6.95
C TYR A 190 2.00 7.97 -6.30
N PHE A 191 1.72 8.72 -5.25
CA PHE A 191 2.73 9.48 -4.52
C PHE A 191 3.83 8.56 -3.97
N ASN A 192 3.43 7.41 -3.42
CA ASN A 192 4.37 6.48 -2.81
C ASN A 192 5.17 5.65 -3.81
N THR A 193 4.76 5.50 -5.07
CA THR A 193 5.64 4.94 -6.09
C THR A 193 6.91 5.77 -6.20
N ALA A 194 6.79 7.09 -6.25
CA ALA A 194 7.91 8.00 -6.33
C ALA A 194 8.74 8.02 -5.03
N ARG A 195 8.09 8.09 -3.86
CA ARG A 195 8.76 8.06 -2.55
C ARG A 195 9.60 6.79 -2.38
N ASN A 196 9.02 5.65 -2.70
CA ASN A 196 9.66 4.34 -2.60
C ASN A 196 10.80 4.15 -3.62
N ASN A 197 10.82 4.94 -4.66
CA ASN A 197 11.89 4.97 -5.66
C ASN A 197 12.92 6.08 -5.42
N GLY A 198 12.99 6.60 -4.18
CA GLY A 198 14.05 7.51 -3.73
C GLY A 198 13.85 8.98 -4.11
N LEU A 199 12.64 9.36 -4.54
CA LEU A 199 12.34 10.77 -4.78
C LEU A 199 11.96 11.46 -3.47
N ASN A 200 12.28 12.74 -3.35
CA ASN A 200 11.87 13.55 -2.21
C ASN A 200 10.38 13.93 -2.34
N PHE A 201 9.83 14.52 -1.28
CA PHE A 201 8.43 14.95 -1.23
C PHE A 201 8.00 15.74 -2.49
N TRP A 202 8.72 16.81 -2.80
CA TRP A 202 8.37 17.70 -3.92
C TRP A 202 8.48 17.03 -5.28
N ALA A 203 9.48 16.17 -5.46
CA ALA A 203 9.66 15.41 -6.68
C ALA A 203 8.63 14.26 -6.84
N SER A 204 7.91 13.92 -5.78
CA SER A 204 6.86 12.89 -5.81
C SER A 204 5.49 13.45 -6.19
N ILE A 205 5.27 14.75 -6.04
CA ILE A 205 4.00 15.39 -6.40
C ILE A 205 3.62 15.18 -7.87
N PRO A 206 4.52 15.35 -8.85
CA PRO A 206 4.20 15.10 -10.25
C PRO A 206 3.71 13.68 -10.55
N TYR A 207 4.07 12.69 -9.75
CA TYR A 207 3.58 11.30 -9.90
C TYR A 207 2.14 11.18 -9.44
N ALA A 208 1.79 11.76 -8.29
CA ALA A 208 0.39 11.80 -7.84
C ALA A 208 -0.50 12.53 -8.86
N LEU A 209 -0.03 13.66 -9.38
CA LEU A 209 -0.74 14.41 -10.43
C LEU A 209 -0.81 13.61 -11.74
N GLY A 210 0.31 13.02 -12.17
CA GLY A 210 0.39 12.27 -13.42
C GLY A 210 -0.47 11.01 -13.39
N GLY A 211 -0.46 10.27 -12.29
CA GLY A 211 -1.30 9.10 -12.06
C GLY A 211 -2.79 9.46 -12.08
N SER A 212 -3.17 10.57 -11.42
CA SER A 212 -4.52 11.09 -11.45
C SER A 212 -4.96 11.49 -12.86
N LEU A 213 -4.17 12.30 -13.56
CA LEU A 213 -4.48 12.68 -14.94
C LEU A 213 -4.58 11.47 -15.88
N MET A 214 -3.74 10.45 -15.66
CA MET A 214 -3.82 9.22 -16.43
C MET A 214 -5.16 8.52 -16.22
N TRP A 215 -5.65 8.48 -14.98
CA TRP A 215 -6.94 7.91 -14.66
C TRP A 215 -8.07 8.68 -15.35
N GLU A 216 -8.13 9.99 -15.18
CA GLU A 216 -9.17 10.86 -15.76
C GLU A 216 -9.27 10.77 -17.29
N PHE A 217 -8.14 10.67 -17.98
CA PHE A 217 -8.16 10.67 -19.43
C PHE A 217 -8.28 9.28 -20.08
N TRP A 218 -7.81 8.22 -19.39
CA TRP A 218 -7.76 6.86 -19.96
C TRP A 218 -8.43 5.79 -19.10
N GLY A 219 -8.54 5.99 -17.80
CA GLY A 219 -9.09 5.02 -16.85
C GLY A 219 -10.61 4.95 -16.85
N GLU A 220 -11.27 6.05 -17.19
CA GLU A 220 -12.72 6.15 -17.14
C GLU A 220 -13.32 6.73 -18.44
N ASN A 221 -14.62 6.47 -18.64
CA ASN A 221 -15.35 6.90 -19.82
C ASN A 221 -16.15 8.21 -19.62
N GLU A 222 -16.02 8.82 -18.46
CA GLU A 222 -16.61 10.10 -18.09
C GLU A 222 -15.65 11.26 -18.40
N PRO A 223 -16.18 12.50 -18.58
CA PRO A 223 -15.33 13.67 -18.79
C PRO A 223 -14.39 13.91 -17.60
N PRO A 224 -13.10 14.24 -17.81
CA PRO A 224 -12.15 14.41 -16.73
C PRO A 224 -12.57 15.47 -15.72
N ALA A 225 -12.56 15.13 -14.43
CA ALA A 225 -13.03 15.96 -13.35
C ALA A 225 -11.89 16.68 -12.63
N ILE A 226 -11.97 18.03 -12.56
CA ILE A 226 -10.92 18.84 -11.90
C ILE A 226 -10.90 18.63 -10.38
N ASN A 227 -12.06 18.41 -9.75
CA ASN A 227 -12.16 18.13 -8.32
C ASN A 227 -11.47 16.81 -7.95
N ASP A 228 -11.51 15.82 -8.83
CA ASP A 228 -10.90 14.51 -8.59
C ASP A 228 -9.38 14.57 -8.78
N VAL A 229 -8.92 15.31 -9.77
CA VAL A 229 -7.48 15.61 -9.89
C VAL A 229 -6.94 16.31 -8.65
N ILE A 230 -7.68 17.31 -8.12
CA ILE A 230 -7.28 18.02 -6.90
C ILE A 230 -7.31 17.09 -5.69
N SER A 231 -8.40 16.33 -5.51
CA SER A 231 -8.60 15.43 -4.37
C SER A 231 -7.56 14.31 -4.38
N THR A 232 -7.34 13.67 -5.53
CA THR A 232 -6.33 12.61 -5.72
C THR A 232 -4.93 13.15 -5.45
N THR A 233 -4.57 14.29 -6.04
CA THR A 233 -3.22 14.84 -5.88
C THR A 233 -2.97 15.34 -4.48
N CYS A 234 -3.81 16.24 -3.95
CA CYS A 234 -3.59 16.85 -2.64
C CYS A 234 -3.81 15.86 -1.49
N GLY A 235 -4.88 15.06 -1.56
CA GLY A 235 -5.15 14.00 -0.60
C GLY A 235 -4.07 12.92 -0.63
N GLY A 236 -3.63 12.54 -1.82
CA GLY A 236 -2.54 11.60 -2.05
C GLY A 236 -1.22 12.05 -1.44
N MET A 237 -0.85 13.31 -1.60
CA MET A 237 0.34 13.89 -0.97
C MET A 237 0.26 13.83 0.56
N ALA A 238 -0.90 14.22 1.13
CA ALA A 238 -1.08 14.27 2.58
C ALA A 238 -1.04 12.86 3.20
N ILE A 239 -1.84 11.95 2.68
CA ILE A 239 -1.92 10.57 3.16
C ILE A 239 -0.63 9.82 2.82
N GLY A 240 -0.11 10.00 1.60
CA GLY A 240 1.09 9.32 1.12
C GLY A 240 2.33 9.66 1.93
N GLU A 241 2.54 10.92 2.28
CA GLU A 241 3.68 11.29 3.12
C GLU A 241 3.52 10.78 4.55
N MET A 242 2.29 10.71 5.06
CA MET A 242 2.01 10.09 6.36
C MET A 242 2.40 8.61 6.34
N PHE A 243 1.93 7.84 5.35
CA PHE A 243 2.28 6.41 5.23
C PHE A 243 3.75 6.16 4.93
N TYR A 244 4.40 7.07 4.22
CA TYR A 244 5.84 6.96 3.94
C TYR A 244 6.70 7.11 5.19
N ARG A 245 6.22 7.88 6.19
CA ARG A 245 6.95 8.17 7.42
C ARG A 245 6.63 7.24 8.59
N THR A 246 5.58 6.45 8.51
CA THR A 246 5.22 5.43 9.52
C THR A 246 5.87 4.09 9.24
#